data_efa53c1b3021a5eb7164fb1f6de6783c
#
_entry.id   efa53c1b3021a5eb7164fb1f6de6783c
#
_cell.length_a   1.000
_cell.length_b   1.000
_cell.length_c   1.000
_cell.angle_alpha   90.00
_cell.angle_beta   90.00
_cell.angle_gamma   90.00
#
_symmetry.space_group_name_H-M   'P 1'
#
loop_
_entity.id
_entity.type
_entity.pdbx_description
1 polymer ?
#
loop_
_entity_poly.entity_id
_entity_poly.type
_entity_poly.pdbx_seq_one_letter_code
_entity_poly.pdbx_strand_id
1 'polypeptide(L)'
;MHPFDEMYEALATQTALPEAYASSAVRSHYRTYATWLAGQSDEQMRARREEAEVIFRRVGITFAVYGAKDEDGSGTERLIPFDLIPRIIPAAEWDHLERGLAQRVTALNRFIHDVYHDQDILRAGIIPTEQVLNNAQYRQVMQGVDVPNNIYSHIS
;
A
#
# COMPACT_ATOMS: atom_id res chain seq x y z
N MET A 1 -24.44 -3.98 -0.09
CA MET A 1 -22.98 -3.95 0.02
C MET A 1 -22.43 -4.23 -1.37
N HIS A 2 -21.69 -3.32 -1.99
CA HIS A 2 -21.11 -3.58 -3.30
C HIS A 2 -20.06 -4.68 -3.12
N PRO A 3 -20.02 -5.70 -3.98
CA PRO A 3 -19.02 -6.73 -3.90
C PRO A 3 -17.64 -6.09 -4.06
N PHE A 4 -16.69 -6.58 -3.29
CA PHE A 4 -15.31 -6.14 -3.35
C PHE A 4 -14.71 -6.57 -4.71
N ASP A 5 -14.27 -5.64 -5.52
CA ASP A 5 -13.86 -5.88 -6.91
C ASP A 5 -12.82 -6.99 -7.06
N GLU A 6 -11.92 -7.15 -6.09
CA GLU A 6 -10.87 -8.15 -6.14
C GLU A 6 -11.36 -9.58 -5.83
N MET A 7 -12.52 -9.73 -5.23
CA MET A 7 -13.14 -11.03 -4.96
C MET A 7 -13.73 -11.65 -6.23
N TYR A 8 -14.04 -10.85 -7.22
CA TYR A 8 -14.69 -11.27 -8.45
C TYR A 8 -13.74 -11.23 -9.62
N GLU A 9 -13.93 -12.14 -10.58
CA GLU A 9 -13.20 -12.08 -11.83
C GLU A 9 -13.56 -10.78 -12.54
N ALA A 10 -12.56 -9.96 -12.85
CA ALA A 10 -12.77 -8.80 -13.69
C ALA A 10 -13.32 -9.29 -15.02
N LEU A 11 -14.51 -8.88 -15.39
CA LEU A 11 -15.00 -9.05 -16.75
C LEU A 11 -13.99 -8.34 -17.66
N ALA A 12 -13.28 -9.14 -18.44
CA ALA A 12 -12.39 -8.64 -19.49
C ALA A 12 -13.27 -7.92 -20.50
N THR A 13 -13.56 -6.66 -20.27
CA THR A 13 -13.87 -5.62 -21.28
C THR A 13 -14.56 -4.42 -20.63
N GLN A 14 -13.91 -3.33 -20.70
CA GLN A 14 -14.45 -1.99 -20.97
C GLN A 14 -15.97 -1.88 -21.05
N THR A 15 -16.66 -1.81 -19.93
CA THR A 15 -17.85 -0.96 -19.82
C THR A 15 -18.26 -0.90 -18.36
N ALA A 16 -18.08 0.26 -17.77
CA ALA A 16 -18.53 0.58 -16.44
C ALA A 16 -20.05 0.49 -16.35
N LEU A 17 -20.58 -0.52 -15.67
CA LEU A 17 -21.97 -0.45 -15.20
C LEU A 17 -22.20 -1.44 -14.04
N PRO A 18 -23.04 -1.07 -13.04
CA PRO A 18 -23.30 -1.86 -11.84
C PRO A 18 -23.88 -3.26 -12.08
N GLU A 19 -24.49 -3.49 -13.21
CA GLU A 19 -25.08 -4.79 -13.58
C GLU A 19 -24.02 -5.85 -13.94
N ALA A 20 -22.79 -5.42 -14.28
CA ALA A 20 -21.70 -6.33 -14.60
C ALA A 20 -21.20 -7.13 -13.38
N TYR A 21 -21.39 -6.61 -12.17
CA TYR A 21 -20.98 -7.30 -10.94
C TYR A 21 -21.93 -8.44 -10.54
N ALA A 22 -23.17 -8.40 -10.96
CA ALA A 22 -24.18 -9.42 -10.63
C ALA A 22 -23.91 -10.77 -11.33
N SER A 23 -23.09 -10.79 -12.39
CA SER A 23 -22.78 -11.99 -13.17
C SER A 23 -21.32 -12.44 -13.08
N SER A 24 -20.46 -11.71 -12.34
CA SER A 24 -19.05 -12.08 -12.22
C SER A 24 -18.84 -13.27 -11.29
N ALA A 25 -18.03 -14.25 -11.72
CA ALA A 25 -17.71 -15.42 -10.92
C ALA A 25 -16.74 -15.03 -9.78
N VAL A 26 -16.96 -15.59 -8.59
CA VAL A 26 -16.03 -15.45 -7.47
C VAL A 26 -14.71 -16.13 -7.83
N ARG A 27 -13.59 -15.40 -7.70
CA ARG A 27 -12.24 -15.92 -7.93
C ARG A 27 -11.97 -17.14 -7.03
N SER A 28 -11.26 -18.11 -7.55
CA SER A 28 -11.10 -19.42 -6.90
C SER A 28 -10.56 -19.35 -5.47
N HIS A 29 -9.60 -18.48 -5.22
CA HIS A 29 -8.97 -18.29 -3.91
C HIS A 29 -9.86 -17.54 -2.89
N TYR A 30 -10.95 -16.92 -3.34
CA TYR A 30 -11.95 -16.31 -2.47
C TYR A 30 -13.16 -17.20 -2.16
N ARG A 31 -13.32 -18.36 -2.81
CA ARG A 31 -14.54 -19.18 -2.68
C ARG A 31 -14.90 -19.53 -1.25
N THR A 32 -13.93 -19.99 -0.48
CA THR A 32 -14.15 -20.35 0.93
C THR A 32 -14.59 -19.14 1.74
N TYR A 33 -13.92 -18.02 1.51
CA TYR A 33 -14.23 -16.78 2.20
C TYR A 33 -15.60 -16.22 1.78
N ALA A 34 -15.93 -16.24 0.50
CA ALA A 34 -17.22 -15.80 -0.02
C ALA A 34 -18.38 -16.65 0.54
N THR A 35 -18.19 -17.96 0.65
CA THR A 35 -19.18 -18.84 1.28
C THR A 35 -19.38 -18.49 2.75
N TRP A 36 -18.31 -18.25 3.48
CA TRP A 36 -18.40 -17.80 4.87
C TRP A 36 -19.10 -16.44 4.97
N LEU A 37 -18.72 -15.47 4.14
CA LEU A 37 -19.29 -14.11 4.13
C LEU A 37 -20.79 -14.13 3.82
N ALA A 38 -21.24 -14.96 2.89
CA ALA A 38 -22.66 -15.12 2.55
C ALA A 38 -23.50 -15.64 3.72
N GLY A 39 -22.89 -16.33 4.68
CA GLY A 39 -23.54 -16.81 5.90
C GLY A 39 -23.53 -15.79 7.04
N GLN A 40 -22.94 -14.60 6.87
CA GLN A 40 -22.89 -13.59 7.92
C GLN A 40 -24.04 -12.58 7.77
N SER A 41 -24.69 -12.22 8.87
CA SER A 41 -25.61 -11.10 8.90
C SER A 41 -24.84 -9.76 9.05
N ASP A 42 -25.51 -8.66 8.70
CA ASP A 42 -24.95 -7.31 8.91
C ASP A 42 -24.65 -7.05 10.40
N GLU A 43 -25.47 -7.60 11.29
CA GLU A 43 -25.24 -7.48 12.73
C GLU A 43 -23.99 -8.23 13.17
N GLN A 44 -23.80 -9.45 12.69
CA GLN A 44 -22.57 -10.23 12.96
C GLN A 44 -21.33 -9.54 12.44
N MET A 45 -21.39 -8.97 11.24
CA MET A 45 -20.26 -8.22 10.66
C MET A 45 -19.96 -6.95 11.45
N ARG A 46 -20.98 -6.26 11.96
CA ARG A 46 -20.79 -5.10 12.84
C ARG A 46 -20.12 -5.49 14.15
N ALA A 47 -20.64 -6.52 14.83
CA ALA A 47 -20.05 -7.02 16.08
C ALA A 47 -18.57 -7.42 15.91
N ARG A 48 -18.21 -8.09 14.80
CA ARG A 48 -16.83 -8.44 14.51
C ARG A 48 -15.93 -7.22 14.29
N ARG A 49 -16.46 -6.17 13.66
CA ARG A 49 -15.72 -4.92 13.49
C ARG A 49 -15.43 -4.26 14.84
N GLU A 50 -16.43 -4.17 15.70
CA GLU A 50 -16.28 -3.63 17.05
C GLU A 50 -15.27 -4.43 17.88
N GLU A 51 -15.34 -5.77 17.82
CA GLU A 51 -14.37 -6.65 18.48
C GLU A 51 -12.94 -6.42 17.96
N ALA A 52 -12.76 -6.34 16.65
CA ALA A 52 -11.46 -6.06 16.04
C ALA A 52 -10.90 -4.69 16.43
N GLU A 53 -11.74 -3.66 16.50
CA GLU A 53 -11.34 -2.33 16.98
C GLU A 53 -10.84 -2.36 18.44
N VAL A 54 -11.53 -3.11 19.30
CA VAL A 54 -11.11 -3.30 20.70
C VAL A 54 -9.74 -3.98 20.77
N ILE A 55 -9.54 -5.02 19.94
CA ILE A 55 -8.25 -5.73 19.87
C ILE A 55 -7.15 -4.80 19.38
N PHE A 56 -7.40 -4.04 18.32
CA PHE A 56 -6.43 -3.10 17.75
C PHE A 56 -6.01 -2.02 18.76
N ARG A 57 -6.97 -1.46 19.51
CA ARG A 57 -6.66 -0.51 20.59
C ARG A 57 -5.80 -1.15 21.67
N ARG A 58 -6.13 -2.38 22.08
CA ARG A 58 -5.38 -3.10 23.12
C ARG A 58 -3.94 -3.43 22.70
N VAL A 59 -3.74 -3.78 21.42
CA VAL A 59 -2.42 -4.10 20.85
C VAL A 59 -1.62 -2.85 20.49
N GLY A 60 -2.28 -1.68 20.43
CA GLY A 60 -1.62 -0.42 20.05
C GLY A 60 -1.45 -0.27 18.52
N ILE A 61 -2.34 -0.88 17.73
CA ILE A 61 -2.36 -0.69 16.28
C ILE A 61 -3.08 0.64 15.96
N THR A 62 -2.39 1.72 16.29
CA THR A 62 -2.87 3.10 16.16
C THR A 62 -1.84 3.93 15.38
N PHE A 63 -2.25 5.09 14.92
CA PHE A 63 -1.34 6.10 14.37
C PHE A 63 -1.59 7.46 15.01
N ALA A 64 -0.52 8.21 15.19
CA ALA A 64 -0.60 9.57 15.70
C ALA A 64 -1.03 10.53 14.60
N VAL A 65 -2.04 11.34 14.86
CA VAL A 65 -2.45 12.41 13.94
C VAL A 65 -1.61 13.65 14.22
N TYR A 66 -0.68 13.97 13.32
CA TYR A 66 0.14 15.16 13.43
C TYR A 66 -0.72 16.43 13.32
N GLY A 67 -0.55 17.33 14.27
CA GLY A 67 -1.25 18.63 14.28
C GLY A 67 -2.59 18.65 14.99
N ALA A 68 -3.18 17.53 15.34
CA ALA A 68 -4.29 17.47 16.28
C ALA A 68 -3.73 17.26 17.69
N LYS A 69 -4.02 18.21 18.58
CA LYS A 69 -3.72 18.06 20.01
C LYS A 69 -5.05 17.93 20.73
N ASP A 70 -5.14 16.94 21.61
CA ASP A 70 -6.22 16.88 22.59
C ASP A 70 -6.07 18.02 23.60
N GLU A 71 -7.11 18.28 24.38
CA GLU A 71 -7.14 19.39 25.36
C GLU A 71 -5.97 19.30 26.38
N ASP A 72 -5.42 18.10 26.57
CA ASP A 72 -4.25 17.85 27.46
C ASP A 72 -2.89 17.98 26.74
N GLY A 73 -2.88 18.28 25.44
CA GLY A 73 -1.66 18.46 24.63
C GLY A 73 -1.04 17.17 24.11
N SER A 74 -1.64 16.00 24.38
CA SER A 74 -1.25 14.75 23.78
C SER A 74 -1.72 14.68 22.33
N GLY A 75 -0.97 13.99 21.45
CA GLY A 75 -1.39 13.76 20.08
C GLY A 75 -2.58 12.83 20.03
N THR A 76 -3.58 13.15 19.21
CA THR A 76 -4.74 12.28 19.03
C THR A 76 -4.33 10.97 18.37
N GLU A 77 -4.42 9.86 19.09
CA GLU A 77 -4.25 8.53 18.51
C GLU A 77 -5.53 8.05 17.86
N ARG A 78 -5.41 7.59 16.62
CA ARG A 78 -6.51 6.98 15.88
C ARG A 78 -6.18 5.55 15.50
N LEU A 79 -7.20 4.70 15.44
CA LEU A 79 -7.04 3.35 14.91
C LEU A 79 -6.65 3.40 13.44
N ILE A 80 -5.75 2.51 13.04
CA ILE A 80 -5.47 2.30 11.63
C ILE A 80 -6.74 1.77 10.96
N PRO A 81 -7.25 2.43 9.91
CA PRO A 81 -8.41 1.92 9.18
C PRO A 81 -8.11 0.52 8.63
N PHE A 82 -9.00 -0.41 8.87
CA PHE A 82 -8.87 -1.77 8.38
C PHE A 82 -10.19 -2.29 7.83
N ASP A 83 -10.13 -3.26 6.94
CA ASP A 83 -11.28 -3.97 6.42
C ASP A 83 -11.32 -5.39 7.00
N LEU A 84 -12.53 -5.87 7.32
CA LEU A 84 -12.74 -7.26 7.74
C LEU A 84 -12.62 -8.23 6.57
N ILE A 85 -12.73 -7.73 5.34
CA ILE A 85 -12.59 -8.53 4.13
C ILE A 85 -11.12 -8.52 3.71
N PRO A 86 -10.37 -9.62 3.86
CA PRO A 86 -8.96 -9.64 3.53
C PRO A 86 -8.75 -9.58 2.02
N ARG A 87 -7.70 -8.89 1.60
CA ARG A 87 -7.19 -9.02 0.24
C ARG A 87 -6.36 -10.29 0.14
N ILE A 88 -6.84 -11.28 -0.61
CA ILE A 88 -6.16 -12.56 -0.78
C ILE A 88 -5.40 -12.55 -2.10
N ILE A 89 -4.08 -12.60 -2.01
CA ILE A 89 -3.19 -12.63 -3.16
C ILE A 89 -2.65 -14.07 -3.30
N PRO A 90 -3.00 -14.81 -4.36
CA PRO A 90 -2.46 -16.15 -4.57
C PRO A 90 -0.96 -16.11 -4.90
N ALA A 91 -0.25 -17.21 -4.61
CA ALA A 91 1.19 -17.29 -4.76
C ALA A 91 1.69 -16.86 -6.15
N ALA A 92 1.02 -17.28 -7.22
CA ALA A 92 1.42 -16.90 -8.58
C ALA A 92 1.30 -15.39 -8.86
N GLU A 93 0.31 -14.72 -8.28
CA GLU A 93 0.18 -13.27 -8.37
C GLU A 93 1.24 -12.58 -7.49
N TRP A 94 1.49 -13.13 -6.29
CA TRP A 94 2.53 -12.62 -5.40
C TRP A 94 3.92 -12.69 -6.04
N ASP A 95 4.29 -13.81 -6.66
CA ASP A 95 5.57 -13.98 -7.36
C ASP A 95 5.77 -12.92 -8.46
N HIS A 96 4.69 -12.55 -9.15
CA HIS A 96 4.74 -11.49 -10.15
C HIS A 96 4.93 -10.10 -9.52
N LEU A 97 4.17 -9.81 -8.47
CA LEU A 97 4.26 -8.54 -7.73
C LEU A 97 5.63 -8.37 -7.09
N GLU A 98 6.14 -9.41 -6.41
CA GLU A 98 7.45 -9.40 -5.76
C GLU A 98 8.57 -9.05 -6.74
N ARG A 99 8.62 -9.73 -7.90
CA ARG A 99 9.62 -9.40 -8.94
C ARG A 99 9.51 -7.96 -9.42
N GLY A 100 8.29 -7.49 -9.64
CA GLY A 100 8.04 -6.12 -10.06
C GLY A 100 8.43 -5.08 -9.01
N LEU A 101 8.15 -5.34 -7.75
CA LEU A 101 8.53 -4.49 -6.63
C LEU A 101 10.04 -4.48 -6.42
N ALA A 102 10.68 -5.65 -6.42
CA ALA A 102 12.13 -5.78 -6.29
C ALA A 102 12.86 -4.99 -7.39
N GLN A 103 12.40 -5.09 -8.65
CA GLN A 103 12.94 -4.31 -9.76
C GLN A 103 12.82 -2.79 -9.50
N ARG A 104 11.66 -2.33 -9.08
CA ARG A 104 11.40 -0.89 -8.85
C ARG A 104 12.22 -0.35 -7.68
N VAL A 105 12.28 -1.08 -6.57
CA VAL A 105 13.09 -0.69 -5.42
C VAL A 105 14.58 -0.65 -5.78
N THR A 106 15.05 -1.63 -6.55
CA THR A 106 16.44 -1.64 -7.06
C THR A 106 16.71 -0.42 -7.94
N ALA A 107 15.80 -0.10 -8.86
CA ALA A 107 15.92 1.07 -9.72
C ALA A 107 15.94 2.38 -8.93
N LEU A 108 15.05 2.53 -7.95
CA LEU A 108 15.02 3.70 -7.07
C LEU A 108 16.31 3.85 -6.25
N ASN A 109 16.82 2.76 -5.68
CA ASN A 109 18.07 2.81 -4.91
C ASN A 109 19.26 3.18 -5.80
N ARG A 110 19.35 2.64 -7.02
CA ARG A 110 20.38 3.02 -7.99
C ARG A 110 20.27 4.48 -8.42
N PHE A 111 19.04 4.95 -8.65
CA PHE A 111 18.80 6.36 -9.00
C PHE A 111 19.24 7.30 -7.88
N ILE A 112 18.86 7.02 -6.63
CA ILE A 112 19.25 7.87 -5.50
C ILE A 112 20.77 7.83 -5.31
N HIS A 113 21.39 6.66 -5.42
CA HIS A 113 22.84 6.54 -5.35
C HIS A 113 23.52 7.40 -6.43
N ASP A 114 23.11 7.26 -7.69
CA ASP A 114 23.66 8.04 -8.80
C ASP A 114 23.51 9.55 -8.59
N VAL A 115 22.34 10.01 -8.15
CA VAL A 115 22.05 11.43 -7.89
C VAL A 115 22.98 12.02 -6.85
N TYR A 116 23.36 11.26 -5.83
CA TYR A 116 24.25 11.71 -4.76
C TYR A 116 25.72 11.43 -5.01
N HIS A 117 26.11 10.75 -6.11
CA HIS A 117 27.48 10.41 -6.47
C HIS A 117 27.82 10.91 -7.88
N ASP A 118 27.74 10.04 -8.87
CA ASP A 118 28.23 10.32 -10.23
C ASP A 118 27.31 11.21 -11.06
N GLN A 119 26.03 11.24 -10.77
CA GLN A 119 24.99 12.02 -11.49
C GLN A 119 24.92 11.68 -12.99
N ASP A 120 25.19 10.42 -13.35
CA ASP A 120 25.19 9.97 -14.74
C ASP A 120 23.85 10.17 -15.43
N ILE A 121 22.75 9.92 -14.72
CA ILE A 121 21.39 10.08 -15.25
C ILE A 121 21.07 11.56 -15.58
N LEU A 122 21.62 12.49 -14.81
CA LEU A 122 21.49 13.93 -15.03
C LEU A 122 22.38 14.38 -16.19
N ARG A 123 23.65 13.93 -16.21
CA ARG A 123 24.58 14.21 -17.31
C ARG A 123 24.11 13.67 -18.65
N ALA A 124 23.44 12.52 -18.65
CA ALA A 124 22.84 11.93 -19.84
C ALA A 124 21.57 12.66 -20.31
N GLY A 125 21.07 13.64 -19.54
CA GLY A 125 19.85 14.39 -19.89
C GLY A 125 18.56 13.57 -19.86
N ILE A 126 18.57 12.40 -19.19
CA ILE A 126 17.39 11.54 -19.06
C ILE A 126 16.37 12.18 -18.13
N ILE A 127 16.84 12.85 -17.09
CA ILE A 127 16.03 13.63 -16.15
C ILE A 127 16.57 15.06 -16.12
N PRO A 128 15.73 16.08 -16.20
CA PRO A 128 16.16 17.47 -16.07
C PRO A 128 16.84 17.71 -14.72
N THR A 129 18.06 18.26 -14.78
CA THR A 129 18.89 18.50 -13.59
C THR A 129 18.15 19.34 -12.53
N GLU A 130 17.42 20.38 -12.96
CA GLU A 130 16.67 21.28 -12.09
C GLU A 130 15.55 20.57 -11.33
N GLN A 131 14.93 19.52 -11.86
CA GLN A 131 13.91 18.74 -11.16
C GLN A 131 14.49 18.00 -9.95
N VAL A 132 15.74 17.62 -10.01
CA VAL A 132 16.41 16.90 -8.93
C VAL A 132 17.10 17.87 -7.98
N LEU A 133 18.01 18.69 -8.47
CA LEU A 133 18.83 19.54 -7.59
C LEU A 133 18.06 20.68 -6.93
N ASN A 134 16.99 21.18 -7.56
CA ASN A 134 16.11 22.19 -6.98
C ASN A 134 14.94 21.61 -6.17
N ASN A 135 14.87 20.29 -6.06
CA ASN A 135 13.82 19.64 -5.26
C ASN A 135 14.05 19.90 -3.77
N ALA A 136 12.99 20.29 -3.06
CA ALA A 136 13.06 20.56 -1.62
C ALA A 136 13.50 19.35 -0.77
N GLN A 137 13.37 18.13 -1.29
CA GLN A 137 13.83 16.92 -0.63
C GLN A 137 15.29 16.56 -0.94
N TYR A 138 15.91 17.20 -1.93
CA TYR A 138 17.34 17.03 -2.18
C TYR A 138 18.17 17.55 -1.02
N ARG A 139 19.07 16.75 -0.50
CA ARG A 139 19.93 17.09 0.63
C ARG A 139 21.38 17.14 0.21
N GLN A 140 21.90 18.31 -0.08
CA GLN A 140 23.30 18.49 -0.50
C GLN A 140 24.31 17.87 0.47
N VAL A 141 24.00 17.82 1.76
CA VAL A 141 24.83 17.18 2.79
C VAL A 141 25.04 15.69 2.58
N MET A 142 24.16 15.05 1.78
CA MET A 142 24.24 13.61 1.44
C MET A 142 25.12 13.35 0.21
N GLN A 143 25.63 14.38 -0.46
CA GLN A 143 26.46 14.19 -1.64
C GLN A 143 27.75 13.44 -1.28
N GLY A 144 28.03 12.34 -1.96
CA GLY A 144 29.18 11.48 -1.74
C GLY A 144 29.13 10.63 -0.46
N VAL A 145 27.96 10.57 0.20
CA VAL A 145 27.80 9.73 1.40
C VAL A 145 27.42 8.31 1.01
N ASP A 146 28.28 7.36 1.35
CA ASP A 146 28.01 5.94 1.19
C ASP A 146 27.05 5.45 2.29
N VAL A 147 25.94 4.87 1.86
CA VAL A 147 25.00 4.20 2.78
C VAL A 147 25.22 2.68 2.74
N PRO A 148 24.96 1.95 3.84
CA PRO A 148 25.14 0.50 3.88
C PRO A 148 24.37 -0.18 2.74
N ASN A 149 25.08 -1.01 1.95
CA ASN A 149 24.55 -1.76 0.81
C ASN A 149 23.87 -0.90 -0.27
N ASN A 150 24.09 0.41 -0.31
CA ASN A 150 23.39 1.36 -1.18
C ASN A 150 21.85 1.29 -1.07
N ILE A 151 21.34 1.02 0.13
CA ILE A 151 19.91 0.94 0.40
C ILE A 151 19.43 2.28 0.97
N TYR A 152 18.82 3.09 0.12
CA TYR A 152 18.19 4.38 0.45
C TYR A 152 16.70 4.23 0.74
N SER A 153 16.05 3.24 0.13
CA SER A 153 14.65 2.92 0.34
C SER A 153 14.44 1.40 0.33
N HIS A 154 13.45 0.94 1.08
CA HIS A 154 13.04 -0.46 1.14
C HIS A 154 11.53 -0.56 1.20
N ILE A 155 11.01 -1.74 0.90
CA ILE A 155 9.61 -2.10 1.13
C ILE A 155 9.60 -3.19 2.21
N SER A 156 8.83 -2.97 3.23
CA SER A 156 8.58 -3.90 4.32
C SER A 156 7.12 -4.34 4.34
#